data_e327e36dde1e585602a61d45d32cb7f6
#
_entry.id   e327e36dde1e585602a61d45d32cb7f6
#
_cell.length_a   1.000
_cell.length_b   1.000
_cell.length_c   1.000
_cell.angle_alpha   90.00
_cell.angle_beta   90.00
_cell.angle_gamma   90.00
#
_symmetry.space_group_name_H-M   'P 1'
#
loop_
_entity.id
_entity.type
_entity.pdbx_description
1 polymer ?
#
loop_
_entity_poly.entity_id
_entity_poly.type
_entity_poly.pdbx_seq_one_letter_code
_entity_poly.pdbx_strand_id
1 'polypeptide(L)'
;IASFIGTSNREDLLVDRTGSRRFLCVSLKHAIDCTTSVEHKQLYAQLKTELLSGERSWFNKEEEQTIQQHNALFYKHVPEEEVFRLCFRFATEEDNPQEVLSLSATQLFERMKAAHP
;
A
#
# COMPACT_ATOMS: atom_id res chain seq x y z
N ILE A 1 -0.87 -4.25 23.00
CA ILE A 1 -0.70 -3.95 21.56
C ILE A 1 0.61 -4.58 21.15
N ALA A 2 0.61 -5.38 20.09
CA ALA A 2 1.82 -6.00 19.55
C ALA A 2 2.18 -5.33 18.22
N SER A 3 3.47 -5.10 17.98
CA SER A 3 4.02 -4.68 16.70
C SER A 3 4.81 -5.83 16.09
N PHE A 4 4.79 -5.91 14.76
CA PHE A 4 5.48 -6.96 14.02
C PHE A 4 6.45 -6.33 13.03
N ILE A 5 7.58 -6.97 12.81
CA ILE A 5 8.49 -6.65 11.74
C ILE A 5 8.63 -7.88 10.85
N GLY A 6 8.66 -7.68 9.55
CA GLY A 6 8.81 -8.75 8.58
C GLY A 6 9.71 -8.33 7.44
N THR A 7 10.26 -9.29 6.74
CA THR A 7 11.09 -9.08 5.55
C THR A 7 10.52 -9.84 4.37
N SER A 8 10.73 -9.33 3.18
CA SER A 8 10.32 -9.97 1.93
C SER A 8 11.31 -9.65 0.82
N ASN A 9 11.48 -10.59 -0.11
CA ASN A 9 12.21 -10.36 -1.36
C ASN A 9 11.30 -9.85 -2.49
N ARG A 10 10.03 -9.62 -2.19
CA ARG A 10 9.05 -9.08 -3.16
C ARG A 10 8.72 -7.65 -2.78
N GLU A 11 8.55 -6.81 -3.79
CA GLU A 11 8.10 -5.44 -3.62
C GLU A 11 6.57 -5.33 -3.57
N ASP A 12 5.85 -6.25 -4.23
CA ASP A 12 4.38 -6.30 -4.30
C ASP A 12 3.76 -7.00 -3.07
N LEU A 13 3.92 -6.42 -1.91
CA LEU A 13 3.56 -7.01 -0.62
C LEU A 13 2.12 -6.82 -0.22
N LEU A 14 1.55 -5.66 -0.58
CA LEU A 14 0.26 -5.22 -0.08
C LEU A 14 -0.85 -5.62 -1.04
N VAL A 15 -1.88 -6.26 -0.50
CA VAL A 15 -3.08 -6.67 -1.26
C VAL A 15 -4.28 -5.79 -0.88
N ASP A 16 -4.42 -5.46 0.40
CA ASP A 16 -5.53 -4.67 0.91
C ASP A 16 -5.21 -3.17 0.95
N ARG A 17 -5.86 -2.40 0.08
CA ARG A 17 -5.69 -0.95 0.00
C ARG A 17 -6.28 -0.21 1.21
N THR A 18 -7.23 -0.81 1.92
CA THR A 18 -7.90 -0.18 3.05
C THR A 18 -7.14 -0.36 4.37
N GLY A 19 -6.43 -1.48 4.52
CA GLY A 19 -5.68 -1.84 5.72
C GLY A 19 -4.22 -1.40 5.72
N SER A 20 -3.70 -0.88 4.62
CA SER A 20 -2.26 -0.61 4.44
C SER A 20 -1.69 0.48 5.34
N ARG A 21 -2.53 1.34 5.94
CA ARG A 21 -2.10 2.36 6.91
C ARG A 21 -1.39 1.80 8.16
N ARG A 22 -1.48 0.48 8.38
CA ARG A 22 -0.84 -0.22 9.50
C ARG A 22 0.55 -0.75 9.15
N PHE A 23 0.96 -0.60 7.90
CA PHE A 23 2.24 -1.06 7.40
C PHE A 23 3.14 0.14 7.12
N LEU A 24 4.39 0.03 7.54
CA LEU A 24 5.48 0.92 7.15
C LEU A 24 6.38 0.10 6.23
N CYS A 25 6.15 0.20 4.92
CA CYS A 25 6.96 -0.49 3.94
C CYS A 25 8.24 0.29 3.67
N VAL A 26 9.37 -0.42 3.66
CA VAL A 26 10.68 0.17 3.37
C VAL A 26 11.41 -0.69 2.36
N SER A 27 11.85 -0.10 1.28
CA SER A 27 12.71 -0.75 0.29
C SER A 27 14.18 -0.45 0.59
N LEU A 28 14.99 -1.49 0.68
CA LEU A 28 16.43 -1.37 0.91
C LEU A 28 17.14 -1.17 -0.43
N LYS A 29 17.83 -0.06 -0.60
CA LYS A 29 18.59 0.26 -1.82
C LYS A 29 19.95 -0.44 -1.88
N HIS A 30 20.48 -0.82 -0.73
CA HIS A 30 21.79 -1.43 -0.60
C HIS A 30 21.76 -2.59 0.38
N ALA A 31 22.76 -3.45 0.30
CA ALA A 31 22.94 -4.53 1.28
C ALA A 31 23.09 -3.96 2.70
N ILE A 32 22.45 -4.61 3.66
CA ILE A 32 22.57 -4.25 5.07
C ILE A 32 23.96 -4.66 5.55
N ASP A 33 24.66 -3.77 6.24
CA ASP A 33 25.87 -4.15 6.96
C ASP A 33 25.51 -4.98 8.21
N CYS A 34 25.75 -6.27 8.11
CA CYS A 34 25.54 -7.22 9.21
C CYS A 34 26.80 -7.44 10.06
N THR A 35 27.91 -6.74 9.74
CA THR A 35 29.21 -6.95 10.40
C THR A 35 29.51 -5.91 11.47
N THR A 36 29.02 -4.68 11.26
CA THR A 36 29.19 -3.61 12.27
C THR A 36 28.26 -3.86 13.47
N SER A 37 28.87 -3.85 14.67
CA SER A 37 28.09 -3.99 15.90
C SER A 37 27.25 -2.76 16.17
N VAL A 38 25.96 -2.98 16.43
CA VAL A 38 25.03 -1.91 16.83
C VAL A 38 25.12 -1.68 18.34
N GLU A 39 25.35 -0.44 18.75
CA GLU A 39 25.36 -0.04 20.17
C GLU A 39 23.93 0.03 20.73
N HIS A 40 23.32 -1.12 20.98
CA HIS A 40 21.95 -1.24 21.47
C HIS A 40 21.67 -0.42 22.72
N LYS A 41 22.66 -0.27 23.62
CA LYS A 41 22.48 0.52 24.85
C LYS A 41 22.21 1.99 24.54
N GLN A 42 22.94 2.56 23.58
CA GLN A 42 22.74 3.95 23.16
C GLN A 42 21.38 4.11 22.46
N LEU A 43 21.02 3.18 21.57
CA LEU A 43 19.74 3.18 20.87
C LEU A 43 18.56 3.16 21.87
N TYR A 44 18.59 2.24 22.84
CA TYR A 44 17.54 2.17 23.86
C TYR A 44 17.54 3.38 24.81
N ALA A 45 18.68 3.96 25.13
CA ALA A 45 18.76 5.17 25.93
C ALA A 45 18.13 6.36 25.19
N GLN A 46 18.38 6.50 23.89
CA GLN A 46 17.76 7.51 23.04
C GLN A 46 16.23 7.33 22.99
N LEU A 47 15.73 6.15 22.64
CA LEU A 47 14.30 5.85 22.57
C LEU A 47 13.59 6.13 23.91
N LYS A 48 14.24 5.77 25.03
CA LYS A 48 13.71 6.05 26.36
C LYS A 48 13.60 7.56 26.61
N THR A 49 14.61 8.33 26.22
CA THR A 49 14.62 9.78 26.38
C THR A 49 13.51 10.42 25.54
N GLU A 50 13.34 10.00 24.29
CA GLU A 50 12.31 10.49 23.40
C GLU A 50 10.90 10.21 23.95
N LEU A 51 10.64 8.99 24.46
CA LEU A 51 9.38 8.64 25.09
C LEU A 51 9.11 9.46 26.35
N LEU A 52 10.13 9.71 27.19
CA LEU A 52 9.99 10.51 28.41
C LEU A 52 9.81 12.01 28.12
N SER A 53 10.30 12.50 26.97
CA SER A 53 10.07 13.87 26.50
C SER A 53 8.69 14.07 25.86
N GLY A 54 7.88 13.01 25.76
CA GLY A 54 6.53 13.08 25.23
C GLY A 54 6.44 12.88 23.72
N GLU A 55 7.49 12.29 23.11
CA GLU A 55 7.43 11.94 21.69
C GLU A 55 6.27 10.97 21.42
N ARG A 56 5.55 11.21 20.31
CA ARG A 56 4.37 10.44 19.96
C ARG A 56 4.76 9.05 19.46
N SER A 57 4.05 8.04 19.90
CA SER A 57 4.17 6.66 19.40
C SER A 57 3.09 6.28 18.38
N TRP A 58 2.40 7.26 17.81
CA TRP A 58 1.32 7.08 16.84
C TRP A 58 1.37 8.15 15.75
N PHE A 59 0.82 7.85 14.59
CA PHE A 59 0.75 8.77 13.45
C PHE A 59 -0.54 9.57 13.46
N ASN A 60 -0.46 10.83 13.07
CA ASN A 60 -1.64 11.65 12.80
C ASN A 60 -2.20 11.34 11.40
N LYS A 61 -3.34 11.94 11.04
CA LYS A 61 -4.02 11.69 9.75
C LYS A 61 -3.17 12.07 8.53
N GLU A 62 -2.39 13.15 8.62
CA GLU A 62 -1.53 13.60 7.52
C GLU A 62 -0.35 12.64 7.32
N GLU A 63 0.24 12.19 8.41
CA GLU A 63 1.30 11.18 8.40
C GLU A 63 0.77 9.83 7.88
N GLU A 64 -0.43 9.42 8.29
CA GLU A 64 -1.09 8.22 7.75
C GLU A 64 -1.32 8.33 6.22
N GLN A 65 -1.73 9.49 5.72
CA GLN A 65 -1.87 9.72 4.28
C GLN A 65 -0.53 9.62 3.55
N THR A 66 0.53 10.18 4.13
CA THR A 66 1.88 10.08 3.58
C THR A 66 2.34 8.62 3.52
N ILE A 67 2.10 7.86 4.58
CA ILE A 67 2.39 6.41 4.62
C ILE A 67 1.60 5.67 3.54
N GLN A 68 0.32 5.97 3.36
CA GLN A 68 -0.52 5.34 2.33
C GLN A 68 -0.04 5.66 0.92
N GLN A 69 0.37 6.90 0.66
CA GLN A 69 0.96 7.29 -0.63
C GLN A 69 2.26 6.54 -0.89
N HIS A 70 3.13 6.43 0.11
CA HIS A 70 4.35 5.64 0.00
C HIS A 70 4.06 4.15 -0.22
N ASN A 71 3.10 3.61 0.50
CA ASN A 71 2.68 2.22 0.37
C ASN A 71 2.06 1.88 -0.99
N ALA A 72 1.64 2.88 -1.77
CA ALA A 72 1.14 2.66 -3.13
C ALA A 72 2.17 1.97 -4.04
N LEU A 73 3.47 2.15 -3.77
CA LEU A 73 4.56 1.49 -4.48
C LEU A 73 4.67 -0.01 -4.21
N PHE A 74 4.05 -0.49 -3.13
CA PHE A 74 4.16 -1.87 -2.64
C PHE A 74 2.87 -2.67 -2.85
N TYR A 75 1.87 -2.11 -3.52
CA TYR A 75 0.67 -2.86 -3.84
C TYR A 75 0.92 -3.89 -4.93
N LYS A 76 0.36 -5.07 -4.69
CA LYS A 76 0.32 -6.11 -5.70
C LYS A 76 -0.40 -5.57 -6.95
N HIS A 77 0.29 -5.68 -8.06
CA HIS A 77 -0.27 -5.39 -9.36
C HIS A 77 -1.27 -6.48 -9.73
N VAL A 78 -2.47 -6.08 -10.10
CA VAL A 78 -3.55 -7.00 -10.50
C VAL A 78 -3.78 -6.76 -12.00
N PRO A 79 -3.32 -7.68 -12.88
CA PRO A 79 -3.45 -7.52 -14.32
C PRO A 79 -4.90 -7.30 -14.78
N GLU A 80 -5.86 -7.90 -14.08
CA GLU A 80 -7.28 -7.74 -14.36
C GLU A 80 -7.75 -6.29 -14.14
N GLU A 81 -7.15 -5.55 -13.22
CA GLU A 81 -7.45 -4.13 -13.01
C GLU A 81 -6.98 -3.29 -14.20
N GLU A 82 -5.84 -3.61 -14.80
CA GLU A 82 -5.37 -2.93 -16.01
C GLU A 82 -6.30 -3.18 -17.18
N VAL A 83 -6.64 -4.44 -17.44
CA VAL A 83 -7.56 -4.80 -18.50
C VAL A 83 -8.91 -4.11 -18.29
N PHE A 84 -9.40 -4.06 -17.04
CA PHE A 84 -10.61 -3.33 -16.72
C PHE A 84 -10.51 -1.84 -17.11
N ARG A 85 -9.42 -1.16 -16.73
CA ARG A 85 -9.20 0.27 -17.03
C ARG A 85 -9.01 0.56 -18.52
N LEU A 86 -8.52 -0.42 -19.30
CA LEU A 86 -8.43 -0.32 -20.74
C LEU A 86 -9.79 -0.46 -21.42
N CYS A 87 -10.68 -1.30 -20.88
CA CYS A 87 -11.99 -1.59 -21.46
C CYS A 87 -13.10 -0.67 -20.97
N PHE A 88 -13.00 -0.15 -19.75
CA PHE A 88 -14.08 0.56 -19.07
C PHE A 88 -13.57 1.77 -18.29
N ARG A 89 -14.43 2.74 -18.15
CA ARG A 89 -14.33 3.81 -17.16
C ARG A 89 -15.61 3.86 -16.33
N PHE A 90 -15.52 4.40 -15.15
CA PHE A 90 -16.71 4.67 -14.34
C PHE A 90 -17.54 5.81 -14.98
N ALA A 91 -18.85 5.66 -14.95
CA ALA A 91 -19.76 6.72 -15.37
C ALA A 91 -19.67 7.91 -14.40
N THR A 92 -19.78 9.10 -14.94
CA THR A 92 -19.85 10.36 -14.21
C THR A 92 -21.26 10.96 -14.36
N GLU A 93 -21.58 11.99 -13.59
CA GLU A 93 -22.85 12.71 -13.69
C GLU A 93 -23.06 13.41 -15.05
N GLU A 94 -21.96 13.64 -15.78
CA GLU A 94 -21.98 14.30 -17.09
C GLU A 94 -22.27 13.33 -18.25
N ASP A 95 -22.23 12.01 -17.98
CA ASP A 95 -22.45 11.01 -19.01
C ASP A 95 -23.95 10.88 -19.35
N ASN A 96 -24.25 10.64 -20.65
CA ASN A 96 -25.62 10.38 -21.09
C ASN A 96 -26.14 9.07 -20.47
N PRO A 97 -27.20 9.10 -19.66
CA PRO A 97 -27.74 7.90 -18.99
C PRO A 97 -28.10 6.75 -19.95
N GLN A 98 -28.42 7.05 -21.23
CA GLN A 98 -28.71 6.01 -22.20
C GLN A 98 -27.48 5.26 -22.72
N GLU A 99 -26.29 5.82 -22.54
CA GLU A 99 -25.03 5.22 -22.97
C GLU A 99 -24.32 4.52 -21.81
N VAL A 100 -24.78 4.76 -20.58
CA VAL A 100 -24.23 4.11 -19.39
C VAL A 100 -24.69 2.66 -19.29
N LEU A 101 -23.72 1.75 -19.21
CA LEU A 101 -23.98 0.33 -19.06
C LEU A 101 -23.99 -0.05 -17.58
N SER A 102 -25.09 -0.66 -17.14
CA SER A 102 -25.14 -1.31 -15.83
C SER A 102 -24.84 -2.80 -16.02
N LEU A 103 -23.66 -3.22 -15.57
CA LEU A 103 -23.16 -4.57 -15.77
C LEU A 103 -22.88 -5.25 -14.43
N SER A 104 -23.20 -6.55 -14.36
CA SER A 104 -22.75 -7.40 -13.26
C SER A 104 -21.27 -7.73 -13.40
N ALA A 105 -20.63 -8.19 -12.31
CA ALA A 105 -19.22 -8.61 -12.32
C ALA A 105 -18.96 -9.68 -13.40
N THR A 106 -19.87 -10.64 -13.58
CA THR A 106 -19.74 -11.68 -14.59
C THR A 106 -19.78 -11.10 -16.01
N GLN A 107 -20.68 -10.17 -16.29
CA GLN A 107 -20.78 -9.52 -17.60
C GLN A 107 -19.55 -8.65 -17.91
N LEU A 108 -18.99 -7.98 -16.88
CA LEU A 108 -17.72 -7.25 -17.00
C LEU A 108 -16.60 -8.19 -17.38
N PHE A 109 -16.46 -9.30 -16.66
CA PHE A 109 -15.42 -10.31 -16.90
C PHE A 109 -15.49 -10.90 -18.31
N GLU A 110 -16.69 -11.27 -18.77
CA GLU A 110 -16.89 -11.80 -20.14
C GLU A 110 -16.50 -10.79 -21.22
N ARG A 111 -16.81 -9.51 -21.02
CA ARG A 111 -16.42 -8.45 -21.96
C ARG A 111 -14.90 -8.20 -21.94
N MET A 112 -14.28 -8.19 -20.77
CA MET A 112 -12.81 -8.08 -20.65
C MET A 112 -12.12 -9.23 -21.37
N LYS A 113 -12.58 -10.47 -21.16
CA LYS A 113 -12.06 -11.65 -21.83
C LYS A 113 -12.25 -11.63 -23.35
N ALA A 114 -13.35 -11.06 -23.84
CA ALA A 114 -13.59 -10.91 -25.26
C ALA A 114 -12.69 -9.84 -25.92
N ALA A 115 -12.33 -8.79 -25.17
CA ALA A 115 -11.46 -7.71 -25.64
C ALA A 115 -9.97 -8.07 -25.58
N HIS A 116 -9.60 -8.91 -24.62
CA HIS A 116 -8.20 -9.36 -24.38
C HIS A 116 -8.18 -10.88 -24.13
N PRO A 117 -8.27 -11.69 -25.21
CA PRO A 117 -8.32 -13.15 -25.13
C PRO A 117 -7.02 -13.77 -24.60
#